data_a3c996264a68382f259eef8374059689
#
_entry.id   a3c996264a68382f259eef8374059689
#
_cell.length_a   1.000
_cell.length_b   1.000
_cell.length_c   1.000
_cell.angle_alpha   90.00
_cell.angle_beta   90.00
_cell.angle_gamma   90.00
#
_symmetry.space_group_name_H-M   'P 1'
#
loop_
_entity.id
_entity.type
_entity.pdbx_description
1 polymer ?
#
loop_
_entity_poly.entity_id
_entity_poly.type
_entity_poly.pdbx_seq_one_letter_code
_entity_poly.pdbx_strand_id
1 'polypeptide(L)'
;LLITTSIALSAQIGDSTQIGNSKWTFGGNAGISGGFGSNSGFGISVAPRVGYKISENVEAGILAGFNFLNTDYYSSTLFGIGPFANYYFGRNFYLSGQFQEYIINQKDKTTGQRHGFDEAALYLGGGYMTRVGNNAYMQLGAMYNVLWKENNSIFSSGFAPQIGVVFGL
;
A
#
# COMPACT_ATOMS: atom_id res chain seq x y z
N LEU A 1 17.83 23.33 4.55
CA LEU A 1 18.70 22.16 4.42
C LEU A 1 17.83 20.96 4.09
N LEU A 2 17.75 20.63 2.80
CA LEU A 2 17.05 19.42 2.31
C LEU A 2 17.87 18.21 2.75
N ILE A 3 17.31 17.41 3.64
CA ILE A 3 17.82 16.07 3.90
C ILE A 3 17.01 15.12 3.02
N THR A 4 17.53 14.87 1.82
CA THR A 4 17.11 13.75 0.99
C THR A 4 17.68 12.48 1.58
N THR A 5 16.98 11.87 2.51
CA THR A 5 17.24 10.47 2.88
C THR A 5 16.63 9.59 1.80
N SER A 6 17.43 9.29 0.78
CA SER A 6 17.18 8.16 -0.10
C SER A 6 17.26 6.89 0.75
N ILE A 7 16.10 6.37 1.15
CA ILE A 7 15.99 5.01 1.64
C ILE A 7 16.14 4.11 0.42
N ALA A 8 17.38 3.87 0.03
CA ALA A 8 17.72 2.73 -0.79
C ALA A 8 17.52 1.51 0.11
N LEU A 9 16.32 0.94 0.06
CA LEU A 9 16.08 -0.39 0.57
C LEU A 9 16.80 -1.34 -0.40
N SER A 10 18.13 -1.43 -0.24
CA SER A 10 18.92 -2.46 -0.88
C SER A 10 18.53 -3.77 -0.21
N ALA A 11 17.50 -4.41 -0.74
CA ALA A 11 17.35 -5.85 -0.57
C ALA A 11 18.51 -6.49 -1.33
N GLN A 12 19.73 -6.42 -0.79
CA GLN A 12 20.81 -7.28 -1.16
C GLN A 12 20.49 -8.67 -0.60
N ILE A 13 19.60 -9.37 -1.26
CA ILE A 13 19.64 -10.81 -1.23
C ILE A 13 20.82 -11.15 -2.16
N GLY A 14 22.01 -11.29 -1.56
CA GLY A 14 23.13 -11.88 -2.24
C GLY A 14 22.74 -13.29 -2.63
N ASP A 15 22.68 -13.54 -3.85
CA ASP A 15 23.27 -14.60 -4.66
C ASP A 15 22.64 -14.57 -6.04
N SER A 16 23.47 -14.57 -7.05
CA SER A 16 23.12 -14.61 -8.46
C SER A 16 22.53 -15.97 -8.84
N THR A 17 21.40 -16.31 -8.25
CA THR A 17 20.55 -17.36 -8.80
C THR A 17 19.71 -16.71 -9.89
N GLN A 18 19.88 -17.13 -11.10
CA GLN A 18 19.08 -16.74 -12.25
C GLN A 18 17.59 -16.86 -11.93
N ILE A 19 16.93 -15.74 -11.61
CA ILE A 19 15.47 -15.67 -11.44
C ILE A 19 14.83 -15.63 -12.84
N GLY A 20 15.31 -16.48 -13.74
CA GLY A 20 14.86 -16.53 -15.14
C GLY A 20 13.54 -17.25 -15.35
N ASN A 21 12.89 -17.76 -14.30
CA ASN A 21 11.58 -18.44 -14.43
C ASN A 21 10.76 -18.45 -13.14
N SER A 22 11.07 -17.56 -12.20
CA SER A 22 10.31 -17.45 -10.95
C SER A 22 8.94 -16.83 -11.24
N LYS A 23 7.89 -17.52 -10.83
CA LYS A 23 6.52 -16.98 -10.85
C LYS A 23 6.25 -16.08 -9.63
N TRP A 24 7.19 -15.94 -8.73
CA TRP A 24 7.08 -15.12 -7.55
C TRP A 24 7.39 -13.67 -7.86
N THR A 25 6.57 -12.78 -7.33
CA THR A 25 6.73 -11.34 -7.40
C THR A 25 6.89 -10.77 -6.00
N PHE A 26 7.73 -9.75 -5.89
CA PHE A 26 7.97 -9.03 -4.65
C PHE A 26 7.84 -7.54 -4.91
N GLY A 27 7.29 -6.83 -3.97
CA GLY A 27 7.14 -5.40 -4.14
C GLY A 27 6.42 -4.75 -2.98
N GLY A 28 5.92 -3.59 -3.24
CA GLY A 28 5.14 -2.85 -2.27
C GLY A 28 4.68 -1.52 -2.82
N ASN A 29 3.73 -0.94 -2.13
CA ASN A 29 3.19 0.37 -2.42
C ASN A 29 3.47 1.31 -1.24
N ALA A 30 3.66 2.57 -1.55
CA ALA A 30 3.66 3.64 -0.57
C ALA A 30 2.56 4.65 -0.96
N GLY A 31 1.97 5.25 0.03
CA GLY A 31 0.95 6.27 -0.16
C GLY A 31 1.10 7.38 0.86
N ILE A 32 0.61 8.54 0.50
CA ILE A 32 0.51 9.69 1.39
C ILE A 32 -0.95 10.04 1.48
N SER A 33 -1.47 10.18 2.68
CA SER A 33 -2.81 10.67 2.96
C SER A 33 -2.71 11.91 3.81
N GLY A 34 -3.46 12.93 3.46
CA GLY A 34 -3.47 14.19 4.22
C GLY A 34 -4.49 15.14 3.62
N GLY A 35 -5.09 15.96 4.46
CA GLY A 35 -5.98 17.03 4.05
C GLY A 35 -5.24 18.38 4.12
N PHE A 36 -5.56 19.31 3.23
CA PHE A 36 -5.14 20.69 3.32
C PHE A 36 -6.23 21.50 4.04
N GLY A 37 -6.03 21.84 5.31
CA GLY A 37 -6.98 22.62 6.12
C GLY A 37 -6.60 22.66 7.59
N SER A 38 -7.26 23.48 8.37
CA SER A 38 -6.90 23.77 9.78
C SER A 38 -7.00 22.58 10.75
N ASN A 39 -7.46 21.41 10.29
CA ASN A 39 -7.56 20.18 11.09
C ASN A 39 -6.96 18.98 10.35
N SER A 40 -6.03 19.22 9.44
CA SER A 40 -5.48 18.20 8.56
C SER A 40 -4.44 17.35 9.27
N GLY A 41 -4.67 16.04 9.33
CA GLY A 41 -3.64 15.09 9.70
C GLY A 41 -2.76 14.73 8.51
N PHE A 42 -1.51 14.39 8.78
CA PHE A 42 -0.59 13.80 7.82
C PHE A 42 -0.50 12.28 8.05
N GLY A 43 -0.66 11.52 6.98
CA GLY A 43 -0.57 10.06 7.01
C GLY A 43 0.42 9.53 5.98
N ILE A 44 1.13 8.49 6.36
CA ILE A 44 1.99 7.70 5.48
C ILE A 44 1.50 6.26 5.52
N SER A 45 1.42 5.65 4.36
CA SER A 45 1.12 4.23 4.21
C SER A 45 2.23 3.52 3.47
N VAL A 46 2.57 2.32 3.92
CA VAL A 46 3.51 1.41 3.24
C VAL A 46 2.88 0.02 3.24
N ALA A 47 2.85 -0.62 2.09
CA ALA A 47 2.24 -1.94 1.94
C ALA A 47 3.18 -2.88 1.16
N PRO A 48 4.13 -3.55 1.83
CA PRO A 48 4.90 -4.63 1.21
C PRO A 48 3.98 -5.76 0.77
N ARG A 49 4.32 -6.39 -0.35
CA ARG A 49 3.56 -7.50 -0.91
C ARG A 49 4.43 -8.61 -1.47
N VAL A 50 3.90 -9.82 -1.41
CA VAL A 50 4.43 -11.01 -2.06
C VAL A 50 3.34 -11.61 -2.91
N GLY A 51 3.60 -11.80 -4.19
CA GLY A 51 2.65 -12.32 -5.16
C GLY A 51 3.16 -13.53 -5.91
N TYR A 52 2.27 -14.17 -6.60
CA TYR A 52 2.52 -15.29 -7.50
C TYR A 52 1.79 -15.06 -8.81
N LYS A 53 2.50 -15.16 -9.92
CA LYS A 53 1.91 -15.09 -11.27
C LYS A 53 1.13 -16.37 -11.57
N ILE A 54 -0.18 -16.26 -11.55
CA ILE A 54 -1.09 -17.35 -11.94
C ILE A 54 -1.06 -17.54 -13.45
N SER A 55 -0.99 -16.42 -14.18
CA SER A 55 -0.81 -16.36 -15.61
C SER A 55 0.08 -15.18 -16.00
N GLU A 56 0.30 -14.96 -17.29
CA GLU A 56 1.06 -13.80 -17.78
C GLU A 56 0.42 -12.46 -17.42
N ASN A 57 -0.89 -12.45 -17.22
CA ASN A 57 -1.67 -11.26 -16.95
C ASN A 57 -2.25 -11.20 -15.54
N VAL A 58 -2.20 -12.30 -14.78
CA VAL A 58 -2.84 -12.38 -13.45
C VAL A 58 -1.82 -12.72 -12.38
N GLU A 59 -1.80 -11.89 -11.38
CA GLU A 59 -1.03 -12.06 -10.14
C GLU A 59 -1.99 -12.08 -8.96
N ALA A 60 -1.74 -12.95 -8.00
CA ALA A 60 -2.41 -12.90 -6.71
C ALA A 60 -1.41 -13.16 -5.59
N GLY A 61 -1.69 -12.66 -4.40
CA GLY A 61 -0.78 -12.80 -3.28
C GLY A 61 -1.31 -12.22 -1.99
N ILE A 62 -0.39 -11.93 -1.10
CA ILE A 62 -0.66 -11.33 0.21
C ILE A 62 0.10 -10.01 0.30
N LEU A 63 -0.53 -9.04 0.91
CA LEU A 63 0.07 -7.77 1.27
C LEU A 63 -0.10 -7.50 2.76
N ALA A 64 0.85 -6.78 3.34
CA ALA A 64 0.77 -6.28 4.70
C ALA A 64 0.83 -4.75 4.65
N GLY A 65 -0.17 -4.07 5.20
CA GLY A 65 -0.28 -2.62 5.21
C GLY A 65 0.11 -2.03 6.56
N PHE A 66 0.96 -1.02 6.54
CA PHE A 66 1.26 -0.18 7.69
C PHE A 66 0.82 1.23 7.36
N ASN A 67 -0.07 1.78 8.19
CA ASN A 67 -0.51 3.14 8.06
C ASN A 67 -0.25 3.88 9.36
N PHE A 68 0.36 5.04 9.25
CA PHE A 68 0.58 5.95 10.34
C PHE A 68 -0.15 7.25 10.03
N LEU A 69 -1.05 7.64 10.91
CA LEU A 69 -1.79 8.90 10.82
C LEU A 69 -1.52 9.72 12.08
N ASN A 70 -1.07 10.94 11.88
CA ASN A 70 -0.85 11.89 12.95
C ASN A 70 -1.67 13.16 12.73
N THR A 71 -2.53 13.45 13.69
CA THR A 71 -3.33 14.68 13.75
C THR A 71 -3.00 15.45 15.02
N ASP A 72 -3.49 16.66 15.15
CA ASP A 72 -3.28 17.47 16.35
C ASP A 72 -3.92 16.84 17.60
N TYR A 73 -4.97 16.06 17.43
CA TYR A 73 -5.76 15.47 18.52
C TYR A 73 -5.42 14.03 18.84
N TYR A 74 -5.02 13.24 17.85
CA TYR A 74 -4.72 11.82 18.02
C TYR A 74 -3.61 11.33 17.09
N SER A 75 -2.99 10.24 17.49
CA SER A 75 -2.06 9.48 16.67
C SER A 75 -2.59 8.07 16.52
N SER A 76 -2.68 7.60 15.29
CA SER A 76 -3.19 6.27 14.97
C SER A 76 -2.16 5.49 14.17
N THR A 77 -1.95 4.25 14.59
CA THR A 77 -1.14 3.27 13.86
C THR A 77 -2.03 2.10 13.49
N LEU A 78 -2.07 1.82 12.20
CA LEU A 78 -2.88 0.75 11.64
C LEU A 78 -1.95 -0.29 11.03
N PHE A 79 -2.20 -1.52 11.38
CA PHE A 79 -1.60 -2.67 10.73
C PHE A 79 -2.70 -3.46 10.02
N GLY A 80 -2.53 -3.72 8.74
CA GLY A 80 -3.45 -4.51 7.94
C GLY A 80 -2.74 -5.65 7.24
N ILE A 81 -3.44 -6.75 7.04
CA ILE A 81 -2.98 -7.88 6.23
C ILE A 81 -4.15 -8.38 5.40
N GLY A 82 -3.86 -8.83 4.19
CA GLY A 82 -4.89 -9.44 3.37
C GLY A 82 -4.44 -9.84 1.98
N PRO A 83 -5.31 -10.52 1.25
CA PRO A 83 -5.05 -10.92 -0.12
C PRO A 83 -5.19 -9.75 -1.10
N PHE A 84 -4.47 -9.87 -2.20
CA PHE A 84 -4.64 -9.01 -3.37
C PHE A 84 -4.66 -9.82 -4.65
N ALA A 85 -5.25 -9.24 -5.67
CA ALA A 85 -5.19 -9.74 -7.04
C ALA A 85 -4.99 -8.56 -8.00
N ASN A 86 -4.12 -8.75 -8.98
CA ASN A 86 -3.85 -7.78 -10.03
C ASN A 86 -4.09 -8.42 -11.39
N TYR A 87 -4.62 -7.62 -12.29
CA TYR A 87 -4.75 -7.96 -13.69
C TYR A 87 -3.96 -6.95 -14.53
N TYR A 88 -3.01 -7.43 -15.31
CA TYR A 88 -2.12 -6.63 -16.13
C TYR A 88 -2.57 -6.66 -17.59
N PHE A 89 -2.70 -5.51 -18.22
CA PHE A 89 -3.12 -5.41 -19.62
C PHE A 89 -2.39 -4.28 -20.35
N GLY A 90 -2.29 -4.43 -21.68
CA GLY A 90 -1.72 -3.41 -22.55
C GLY A 90 -0.27 -3.01 -22.23
N ARG A 91 0.50 -3.87 -21.57
CA ARG A 91 1.90 -3.69 -21.16
C ARG A 91 2.15 -2.67 -20.05
N ASN A 92 1.29 -1.66 -19.92
CA ASN A 92 1.54 -0.51 -19.05
C ASN A 92 0.42 -0.24 -18.06
N PHE A 93 -0.65 -1.04 -18.06
CA PHE A 93 -1.81 -0.82 -17.21
C PHE A 93 -2.06 -2.01 -16.30
N TYR A 94 -2.60 -1.73 -15.13
CA TYR A 94 -3.06 -2.76 -14.22
C TYR A 94 -4.36 -2.36 -13.53
N LEU A 95 -5.16 -3.37 -13.22
CA LEU A 95 -6.27 -3.30 -12.28
C LEU A 95 -5.87 -4.05 -11.02
N SER A 96 -6.30 -3.59 -9.89
CA SER A 96 -5.98 -4.16 -8.59
C SER A 96 -7.21 -4.25 -7.70
N GLY A 97 -7.36 -5.40 -7.05
CA GLY A 97 -8.27 -5.58 -5.93
C GLY A 97 -7.47 -6.01 -4.71
N GLN A 98 -7.68 -5.35 -3.57
CA GLN A 98 -6.96 -5.61 -2.33
C GLN A 98 -7.96 -5.64 -1.18
N PHE A 99 -8.06 -6.76 -0.50
CA PHE A 99 -8.80 -6.85 0.75
C PHE A 99 -7.81 -6.75 1.90
N GLN A 100 -8.09 -5.92 2.87
CA GLN A 100 -7.23 -5.74 4.05
C GLN A 100 -8.10 -5.73 5.30
N GLU A 101 -7.68 -6.48 6.28
CA GLU A 101 -8.21 -6.43 7.63
C GLU A 101 -7.22 -5.65 8.49
N TYR A 102 -7.70 -4.54 9.05
CA TYR A 102 -6.88 -3.62 9.84
C TYR A 102 -7.12 -3.80 11.32
N ILE A 103 -6.03 -3.96 12.05
CA ILE A 103 -5.98 -3.82 13.51
C ILE A 103 -5.50 -2.41 13.81
N ILE A 104 -6.28 -1.67 14.55
CA ILE A 104 -6.08 -0.25 14.80
C ILE A 104 -5.70 -0.04 16.25
N ASN A 105 -4.60 0.65 16.48
CA ASN A 105 -4.21 1.17 17.77
C ASN A 105 -4.28 2.71 17.73
N GLN A 106 -5.33 3.27 18.31
CA GLN A 106 -5.50 4.70 18.45
C GLN A 106 -5.13 5.16 19.86
N LYS A 107 -4.30 6.17 19.95
CA LYS A 107 -3.94 6.85 21.21
C LYS A 107 -4.47 8.27 21.18
N ASP A 108 -5.36 8.59 22.10
CA ASP A 108 -5.82 9.95 22.35
C ASP A 108 -4.71 10.73 23.07
N LYS A 109 -4.32 11.87 22.53
CA LYS A 109 -3.28 12.74 23.11
C LYS A 109 -3.76 13.51 24.33
N THR A 110 -5.08 13.67 24.49
CA THR A 110 -5.69 14.44 25.56
C THR A 110 -5.94 13.57 26.80
N THR A 111 -6.44 12.36 26.62
CA THR A 111 -6.81 11.46 27.72
C THR A 111 -5.80 10.34 27.97
N GLY A 112 -4.90 10.06 26.99
CA GLY A 112 -3.94 8.97 27.03
C GLY A 112 -4.57 7.58 26.90
N GLN A 113 -5.87 7.51 26.66
CA GLN A 113 -6.59 6.24 26.49
C GLN A 113 -6.28 5.61 25.12
N ARG A 114 -6.24 4.28 25.11
CA ARG A 114 -6.05 3.49 23.91
C ARG A 114 -7.35 2.78 23.57
N HIS A 115 -7.77 2.91 22.32
CA HIS A 115 -8.91 2.19 21.77
C HIS A 115 -8.42 1.32 20.61
N GLY A 116 -8.78 0.03 20.65
CA GLY A 116 -8.53 -0.90 19.55
C GLY A 116 -9.83 -1.11 18.77
N PHE A 117 -9.74 -1.05 17.44
CA PHE A 117 -10.84 -1.36 16.52
C PHE A 117 -10.32 -2.24 15.42
N ASP A 118 -11.19 -3.07 14.87
CA ASP A 118 -10.93 -3.82 13.66
C ASP A 118 -11.77 -3.23 12.53
N GLU A 119 -11.15 -2.95 11.39
CA GLU A 119 -11.84 -2.44 10.21
C GLU A 119 -11.39 -3.20 8.96
N ALA A 120 -12.37 -3.69 8.21
CA ALA A 120 -12.12 -4.31 6.92
C ALA A 120 -12.21 -3.26 5.81
N ALA A 121 -11.27 -3.30 4.88
CA ALA A 121 -11.25 -2.44 3.70
C ALA A 121 -11.12 -3.28 2.44
N LEU A 122 -11.89 -2.93 1.41
CA LEU A 122 -11.80 -3.50 0.08
C LEU A 122 -11.45 -2.39 -0.91
N TYR A 123 -10.20 -2.39 -1.33
CA TYR A 123 -9.71 -1.42 -2.31
C TYR A 123 -9.84 -2.00 -3.71
N LEU A 124 -10.48 -1.25 -4.58
CA LEU A 124 -10.52 -1.50 -6.02
C LEU A 124 -9.94 -0.30 -6.76
N GLY A 125 -9.16 -0.57 -7.77
CA GLY A 125 -8.55 0.51 -8.55
C GLY A 125 -7.59 0.00 -9.59
N GLY A 126 -6.64 0.82 -9.94
CA GLY A 126 -5.63 0.48 -10.93
C GLY A 126 -4.77 1.67 -11.28
N GLY A 127 -3.96 1.50 -12.30
CA GLY A 127 -3.05 2.56 -12.69
C GLY A 127 -2.18 2.19 -13.87
N TYR A 128 -1.15 3.00 -14.00
CA TYR A 128 -0.12 2.87 -15.01
C TYR A 128 1.13 2.25 -14.39
N MET A 129 1.80 1.40 -15.14
CA MET A 129 3.10 0.88 -14.76
C MET A 129 4.13 1.06 -15.86
N THR A 130 5.35 1.31 -15.47
CA THR A 130 6.47 1.46 -16.38
C THR A 130 7.66 0.65 -15.90
N ARG A 131 8.38 0.07 -16.85
CA ARG A 131 9.59 -0.69 -16.55
C ARG A 131 10.72 0.26 -16.17
N VAL A 132 11.32 0.06 -15.01
CA VAL A 132 12.43 0.88 -14.50
C VAL A 132 13.74 0.09 -14.37
N GLY A 133 13.70 -1.22 -14.63
CA GLY A 133 14.88 -2.09 -14.59
C GLY A 133 14.63 -3.41 -15.33
N ASN A 134 15.60 -4.31 -15.29
CA ASN A 134 15.49 -5.59 -16.00
C ASN A 134 14.28 -6.43 -15.58
N ASN A 135 13.91 -6.35 -14.31
CA ASN A 135 12.81 -7.10 -13.73
C ASN A 135 12.02 -6.27 -12.70
N ALA A 136 12.09 -4.94 -12.82
CA ALA A 136 11.47 -3.99 -11.91
C ALA A 136 10.51 -3.06 -12.66
N TYR A 137 9.33 -2.89 -12.10
CA TYR A 137 8.29 -2.01 -12.61
C TYR A 137 7.87 -1.01 -11.53
N MET A 138 7.80 0.24 -11.89
CA MET A 138 7.17 1.28 -11.08
C MET A 138 5.69 1.33 -11.42
N GLN A 139 4.86 1.40 -10.41
CA GLN A 139 3.41 1.48 -10.51
C GLN A 139 2.94 2.82 -9.94
N LEU A 140 2.11 3.52 -10.70
CA LEU A 140 1.42 4.74 -10.29
C LEU A 140 -0.07 4.50 -10.46
N GLY A 141 -0.83 4.66 -9.40
CA GLY A 141 -2.25 4.36 -9.46
C GLY A 141 -3.08 5.02 -8.38
N ALA A 142 -4.34 4.71 -8.41
CA ALA A 142 -5.29 5.12 -7.42
C ALA A 142 -6.23 3.97 -7.10
N MET A 143 -6.57 3.85 -5.84
CA MET A 143 -7.49 2.87 -5.31
C MET A 143 -8.65 3.58 -4.61
N TYR A 144 -9.78 2.92 -4.57
CA TYR A 144 -10.93 3.37 -3.81
C TYR A 144 -11.40 2.26 -2.87
N ASN A 145 -11.53 2.59 -1.60
CA ASN A 145 -12.09 1.68 -0.61
C ASN A 145 -13.61 1.66 -0.76
N VAL A 146 -14.14 0.59 -1.34
CA VAL A 146 -15.59 0.45 -1.59
C VAL A 146 -16.40 0.16 -0.32
N LEU A 147 -15.75 -0.20 0.77
CA LEU A 147 -16.36 -0.37 2.09
C LEU A 147 -16.32 0.92 2.93
N TRP A 148 -15.68 1.97 2.41
CA TRP A 148 -15.57 3.25 3.12
C TRP A 148 -16.94 3.88 3.37
N LYS A 149 -17.13 4.38 4.60
CA LYS A 149 -18.33 5.10 5.02
C LYS A 149 -17.93 6.38 5.72
N GLU A 150 -18.47 7.49 5.30
CA GLU A 150 -18.13 8.84 5.77
C GLU A 150 -18.19 9.02 7.29
N ASN A 151 -19.11 8.35 7.96
CA ASN A 151 -19.31 8.52 9.41
C ASN A 151 -18.80 7.35 10.27
N ASN A 152 -18.30 6.27 9.67
CA ASN A 152 -17.93 5.04 10.37
C ASN A 152 -16.52 4.54 10.05
N SER A 153 -15.84 5.14 9.08
CA SER A 153 -14.48 4.75 8.71
C SER A 153 -13.47 5.65 9.41
N ILE A 154 -12.37 5.08 9.85
CA ILE A 154 -11.24 5.84 10.38
C ILE A 154 -10.43 6.53 9.29
N PHE A 155 -10.64 6.14 8.03
CA PHE A 155 -10.03 6.80 6.88
C PHE A 155 -10.80 8.07 6.55
N SER A 156 -10.09 9.19 6.39
CA SER A 156 -10.68 10.48 6.03
C SER A 156 -11.28 10.50 4.61
N SER A 157 -10.88 9.57 3.76
CA SER A 157 -11.38 9.40 2.40
C SER A 157 -11.26 7.95 1.96
N GLY A 158 -12.18 7.49 1.12
CA GLY A 158 -12.06 6.20 0.43
C GLY A 158 -11.02 6.20 -0.68
N PHE A 159 -10.59 7.38 -1.15
CA PHE A 159 -9.62 7.51 -2.23
C PHE A 159 -8.18 7.41 -1.70
N ALA A 160 -7.37 6.53 -2.31
CA ALA A 160 -5.99 6.28 -1.93
C ALA A 160 -5.07 6.30 -3.17
N PRO A 161 -4.36 7.41 -3.42
CA PRO A 161 -3.31 7.42 -4.43
C PRO A 161 -2.16 6.52 -3.99
N GLN A 162 -1.57 5.79 -4.94
CA GLN A 162 -0.50 4.83 -4.67
C GLN A 162 0.66 5.02 -5.63
N ILE A 163 1.85 4.89 -5.09
CA ILE A 163 3.09 4.67 -5.84
C ILE A 163 3.73 3.37 -5.34
N GLY A 164 4.16 2.53 -6.25
CA GLY A 164 4.72 1.24 -5.89
C GLY A 164 5.85 0.79 -6.80
N VAL A 165 6.56 -0.21 -6.33
CA VAL A 165 7.59 -0.91 -7.12
C VAL A 165 7.35 -2.41 -6.98
N VAL A 166 7.46 -3.11 -8.10
CA VAL A 166 7.28 -4.56 -8.18
C VAL A 166 8.42 -5.17 -8.96
N PHE A 167 8.94 -6.26 -8.42
CA PHE A 167 9.97 -7.09 -9.03
C PHE A 167 9.40 -8.46 -9.39
N GLY A 168 9.89 -9.05 -10.48
CA GLY A 168 9.49 -10.39 -10.91
C GLY A 168 8.28 -10.45 -11.86
N LEU A 169 7.78 -9.30 -12.32
CA LEU A 169 6.73 -9.24 -13.34
C LEU A 169 7.24 -9.63 -14.73
#